data_d61bcbbdd1607a78f8171a1b6889179a
#
_entry.id   d61bcbbdd1607a78f8171a1b6889179a
#
_cell.length_a   1.000
_cell.length_b   1.000
_cell.length_c   1.000
_cell.angle_alpha   90.00
_cell.angle_beta   90.00
_cell.angle_gamma   90.00
#
_symmetry.space_group_name_H-M   'P 1'
#
loop_
_entity.id
_entity.type
_entity.pdbx_description
1 polymer ?
#
loop_
_entity_poly.entity_id
_entity_poly.type
_entity_poly.pdbx_seq_one_letter_code
_entity_poly.pdbx_strand_id
1 'polypeptide(L)'
;MIEVERVDYIAVPTQDVERAKRFYGETLGLPHEKDTPVGAEYRAGQVTVGIVKSADVGLEFAPNPAGFALRVPDVHAACEELAGAGVELTEVYDTGVCRLAFFCDPDGNRLVLHRRYAP
;
A
#
# COMPACT_ATOMS: atom_id res chain seq x y z
N MET A 1 -28.20 -11.88 1.02
CA MET A 1 -26.74 -12.13 0.93
C MET A 1 -26.31 -12.12 -0.52
N ILE A 2 -25.11 -11.65 -0.78
CA ILE A 2 -24.48 -11.72 -2.08
C ILE A 2 -23.39 -12.80 -2.04
N GLU A 3 -22.99 -13.29 -3.20
CA GLU A 3 -21.84 -14.19 -3.32
C GLU A 3 -20.60 -13.36 -3.63
N VAL A 4 -19.66 -13.32 -2.69
CA VAL A 4 -18.38 -12.63 -2.88
C VAL A 4 -17.31 -13.68 -3.15
N GLU A 5 -16.68 -13.62 -4.32
CA GLU A 5 -15.66 -14.59 -4.70
C GLU A 5 -14.29 -14.22 -4.15
N ARG A 6 -13.96 -12.92 -4.14
CA ARG A 6 -12.66 -12.41 -3.64
C ARG A 6 -12.68 -10.88 -3.59
N VAL A 7 -11.61 -10.31 -3.07
CA VAL A 7 -11.33 -8.89 -3.23
C VAL A 7 -10.65 -8.68 -4.58
N ASP A 8 -11.25 -7.87 -5.45
CA ASP A 8 -10.67 -7.60 -6.78
C ASP A 8 -9.54 -6.59 -6.70
N TYR A 9 -9.78 -5.47 -6.05
CA TYR A 9 -8.75 -4.45 -5.90
C TYR A 9 -9.00 -3.62 -4.63
N ILE A 10 -7.94 -2.97 -4.22
CA ILE A 10 -7.96 -1.97 -3.15
C ILE A 10 -7.68 -0.63 -3.82
N ALA A 11 -8.59 0.33 -3.65
CA ALA A 11 -8.41 1.68 -4.20
C ALA A 11 -7.59 2.53 -3.23
N VAL A 12 -6.61 3.24 -3.78
CA VAL A 12 -5.75 4.17 -3.03
C VAL A 12 -5.90 5.54 -3.67
N PRO A 13 -6.42 6.53 -2.92
CA PRO A 13 -6.61 7.88 -3.46
C PRO A 13 -5.28 8.61 -3.59
N THR A 14 -5.15 9.41 -4.65
CA THR A 14 -3.98 10.26 -4.83
C THR A 14 -4.38 11.63 -5.36
N GLN A 15 -3.54 12.62 -5.08
CA GLN A 15 -3.61 13.95 -5.70
C GLN A 15 -2.62 14.11 -6.84
N ASP A 16 -1.66 13.18 -6.97
CA ASP A 16 -0.59 13.24 -7.94
C ASP A 16 -0.26 11.82 -8.41
N VAL A 17 -0.79 11.44 -9.57
CA VAL A 17 -0.65 10.08 -10.12
C VAL A 17 0.81 9.71 -10.35
N GLU A 18 1.61 10.60 -10.92
CA GLU A 18 3.02 10.27 -11.22
C GLU A 18 3.85 10.05 -9.95
N ARG A 19 3.59 10.84 -8.92
CA ARG A 19 4.22 10.65 -7.60
C ARG A 19 3.81 9.32 -6.97
N ALA A 20 2.54 8.99 -7.02
CA ALA A 20 2.04 7.71 -6.51
C ALA A 20 2.63 6.52 -7.28
N LYS A 21 2.74 6.63 -8.60
CA LYS A 21 3.35 5.58 -9.44
C LYS A 21 4.81 5.34 -9.05
N ARG A 22 5.58 6.39 -8.82
CA ARG A 22 6.98 6.25 -8.36
C ARG A 22 7.03 5.53 -7.01
N PHE A 23 6.15 5.88 -6.10
CA PHE A 23 6.16 5.25 -4.78
C PHE A 23 5.80 3.76 -4.84
N TYR A 24 4.67 3.43 -5.45
CA TYR A 24 4.20 2.04 -5.49
C TYR A 24 5.06 1.16 -6.41
N GLY A 25 5.52 1.69 -7.52
CA GLY A 25 6.33 0.94 -8.49
C GLY A 25 7.81 0.88 -8.15
N GLU A 26 8.41 2.00 -7.72
CA GLU A 26 9.86 2.07 -7.48
C GLU A 26 10.20 1.87 -6.01
N THR A 27 9.56 2.61 -5.11
CA THR A 27 9.89 2.53 -3.67
C THR A 27 9.43 1.21 -3.06
N LEU A 28 8.18 0.81 -3.30
CA LEU A 28 7.65 -0.47 -2.84
C LEU A 28 8.04 -1.64 -3.75
N GLY A 29 8.29 -1.37 -5.02
CA GLY A 29 8.67 -2.41 -5.98
C GLY A 29 7.51 -3.31 -6.40
N LEU A 30 6.27 -2.84 -6.35
CA LEU A 30 5.13 -3.62 -6.84
C LEU A 30 5.15 -3.68 -8.38
N PRO A 31 4.87 -4.84 -8.97
CA PRO A 31 4.77 -4.94 -10.43
C PRO A 31 3.65 -4.07 -10.97
N HIS A 32 3.99 -3.22 -11.94
CA HIS A 32 3.00 -2.39 -12.66
C HIS A 32 2.20 -3.27 -13.60
N GLU A 33 0.86 -3.20 -13.52
CA GLU A 33 -0.02 -3.93 -14.43
C GLU A 33 -0.42 -3.09 -15.61
N LYS A 34 -0.97 -1.90 -15.35
CA LYS A 34 -1.40 -0.98 -16.41
C LYS A 34 -1.66 0.42 -15.87
N ASP A 35 -1.64 1.40 -16.76
CA ASP A 35 -2.19 2.71 -16.51
C ASP A 35 -3.68 2.71 -16.85
N THR A 36 -4.45 3.52 -16.15
CA THR A 36 -5.88 3.70 -16.38
C THR A 36 -6.18 5.17 -16.67
N PRO A 37 -7.38 5.50 -17.16
CA PRO A 37 -7.73 6.91 -17.36
C PRO A 37 -7.68 7.76 -16.09
N VAL A 38 -7.76 7.14 -14.90
CA VAL A 38 -7.81 7.84 -13.62
C VAL A 38 -6.62 7.55 -12.71
N GLY A 39 -5.66 6.74 -13.16
CA GLY A 39 -4.50 6.39 -12.35
C GLY A 39 -3.68 5.24 -12.89
N ALA A 40 -3.41 4.24 -12.04
CA ALA A 40 -2.60 3.08 -12.40
C ALA A 40 -2.95 1.89 -11.50
N GLU A 41 -2.62 0.69 -11.96
CA GLU A 41 -2.82 -0.55 -11.21
C GLU A 41 -1.51 -1.29 -11.02
N TYR A 42 -1.30 -1.78 -9.80
CA TYR A 42 -0.13 -2.54 -9.38
C TYR A 42 -0.56 -3.85 -8.76
N ARG A 43 0.30 -4.86 -8.85
CA ARG A 43 0.03 -6.18 -8.28
C ARG A 43 0.69 -6.34 -6.92
N ALA A 44 -0.12 -6.73 -5.92
CA ALA A 44 0.38 -7.14 -4.60
C ALA A 44 -0.11 -8.57 -4.34
N GLY A 45 0.69 -9.55 -4.75
CA GLY A 45 0.27 -10.95 -4.71
C GLY A 45 -0.94 -11.20 -5.61
N GLN A 46 -2.07 -11.58 -5.03
CA GLN A 46 -3.31 -11.83 -5.78
C GLN A 46 -4.28 -10.65 -5.75
N VAL A 47 -3.90 -9.54 -5.14
CA VAL A 47 -4.74 -8.34 -5.02
C VAL A 47 -4.16 -7.23 -5.89
N THR A 48 -5.02 -6.53 -6.60
CA THR A 48 -4.64 -5.33 -7.33
C THR A 48 -4.72 -4.12 -6.42
N VAL A 49 -3.67 -3.29 -6.42
CA VAL A 49 -3.67 -1.98 -5.80
C VAL A 49 -3.95 -0.95 -6.89
N GLY A 50 -5.10 -0.31 -6.83
CA GLY A 50 -5.54 0.68 -7.81
C GLY A 50 -5.32 2.11 -7.32
N ILE A 51 -4.40 2.83 -7.96
CA ILE A 51 -4.18 4.25 -7.68
C ILE A 51 -5.24 5.04 -8.44
N VAL A 52 -5.99 5.88 -7.72
CA VAL A 52 -7.09 6.65 -8.30
C VAL A 52 -6.93 8.12 -7.94
N LYS A 53 -6.88 8.96 -8.96
CA LYS A 53 -6.91 10.42 -8.74
C LYS A 53 -8.33 10.83 -8.37
N SER A 54 -8.52 11.23 -7.12
CA SER A 54 -9.84 11.50 -6.55
C SER A 54 -10.64 12.53 -7.35
N ALA A 55 -9.98 13.61 -7.80
CA ALA A 55 -10.62 14.65 -8.58
C ALA A 55 -11.21 14.13 -9.91
N ASP A 56 -10.60 13.10 -10.51
CA ASP A 56 -11.02 12.57 -11.80
C ASP A 56 -12.23 11.62 -11.69
N VAL A 57 -12.59 11.23 -10.46
CA VAL A 57 -13.78 10.40 -10.20
C VAL A 57 -14.82 11.14 -9.37
N GLY A 58 -14.70 12.47 -9.28
CA GLY A 58 -15.70 13.30 -8.61
C GLY A 58 -15.68 13.20 -7.09
N LEU A 59 -14.56 12.78 -6.50
CA LEU A 59 -14.41 12.67 -5.06
C LEU A 59 -13.50 13.75 -4.52
N GLU A 60 -13.83 14.25 -3.33
CA GLU A 60 -12.92 15.08 -2.57
C GLU A 60 -11.80 14.18 -2.03
N PHE A 61 -10.54 14.63 -2.16
CA PHE A 61 -9.41 13.85 -1.67
C PHE A 61 -9.43 13.77 -0.15
N ALA A 62 -9.26 12.55 0.36
CA ALA A 62 -9.00 12.28 1.77
C ALA A 62 -8.09 11.04 1.84
N PRO A 63 -6.96 11.11 2.56
CA PRO A 63 -6.10 9.94 2.69
C PRO A 63 -6.78 8.85 3.51
N ASN A 64 -6.45 7.60 3.19
CA ASN A 64 -6.95 6.46 3.94
C ASN A 64 -6.18 6.32 5.26
N PRO A 65 -6.80 6.56 6.43
CA PRO A 65 -6.08 6.51 7.71
C PRO A 65 -5.90 5.10 8.26
N ALA A 66 -6.71 4.15 7.81
CA ALA A 66 -6.63 2.76 8.27
C ALA A 66 -5.62 1.96 7.46
N GLY A 67 -5.67 2.09 6.13
CA GLY A 67 -4.73 1.46 5.23
C GLY A 67 -4.93 -0.02 5.05
N PHE A 68 -3.91 -0.65 4.50
CA PHE A 68 -3.88 -2.10 4.32
C PHE A 68 -2.48 -2.63 4.60
N ALA A 69 -2.40 -3.93 4.88
CA ALA A 69 -1.16 -4.58 5.27
C ALA A 69 -0.54 -5.32 4.08
N LEU A 70 0.76 -5.12 3.91
CA LEU A 70 1.58 -5.83 2.94
C LEU A 70 2.37 -6.91 3.69
N ARG A 71 2.18 -8.16 3.30
CA ARG A 71 2.94 -9.26 3.87
C ARG A 71 4.34 -9.27 3.27
N VAL A 72 5.36 -9.24 4.12
CA VAL A 72 6.76 -9.33 3.73
C VAL A 72 7.43 -10.49 4.46
N PRO A 73 8.50 -11.08 3.89
CA PRO A 73 9.22 -12.17 4.57
C PRO A 73 9.84 -11.76 5.91
N ASP A 74 10.34 -10.52 5.99
CA ASP A 74 11.06 -10.01 7.16
C ASP A 74 10.72 -8.53 7.34
N VAL A 75 9.95 -8.22 8.38
CA VAL A 75 9.49 -6.84 8.65
C VAL A 75 10.66 -5.92 8.97
N HIS A 76 11.65 -6.37 9.76
CA HIS A 76 12.81 -5.55 10.11
C HIS A 76 13.63 -5.19 8.86
N ALA A 77 13.89 -6.17 8.00
CA ALA A 77 14.64 -5.94 6.76
C ALA A 77 13.89 -5.00 5.82
N ALA A 78 12.57 -5.16 5.69
CA ALA A 78 11.76 -4.27 4.86
C ALA A 78 11.76 -2.83 5.41
N CYS A 79 11.71 -2.65 6.73
CA CYS A 79 11.83 -1.33 7.34
C CYS A 79 13.16 -0.66 7.01
N GLU A 80 14.26 -1.41 7.10
CA GLU A 80 15.60 -0.87 6.77
C GLU A 80 15.66 -0.42 5.30
N GLU A 81 15.12 -1.23 4.41
CA GLU A 81 15.09 -0.93 2.98
C GLU A 81 14.27 0.32 2.67
N LEU A 82 13.07 0.43 3.23
CA LEU A 82 12.22 1.62 3.04
C LEU A 82 12.83 2.86 3.71
N ALA A 83 13.42 2.73 4.87
CA ALA A 83 14.11 3.85 5.54
C ALA A 83 15.29 4.35 4.69
N GLY A 84 16.01 3.44 4.05
CA GLY A 84 17.08 3.79 3.11
C GLY A 84 16.58 4.52 1.87
N ALA A 85 15.33 4.36 1.51
CA ALA A 85 14.66 5.07 0.43
C ALA A 85 13.98 6.38 0.89
N GLY A 86 14.18 6.78 2.14
CA GLY A 86 13.64 8.02 2.69
C GLY A 86 12.24 7.93 3.28
N VAL A 87 11.71 6.73 3.48
CA VAL A 87 10.40 6.54 4.08
C VAL A 87 10.51 6.57 5.61
N GLU A 88 9.62 7.31 6.26
CA GLU A 88 9.51 7.31 7.71
C GLU A 88 8.61 6.16 8.15
N LEU A 89 9.09 5.37 9.12
CA LEU A 89 8.34 4.24 9.65
C LEU A 89 8.31 4.32 11.18
N THR A 90 7.29 3.70 11.77
CA THR A 90 7.28 3.43 13.20
C THR A 90 8.32 2.35 13.51
N GLU A 91 8.60 2.15 14.80
CA GLU A 91 9.32 0.96 15.22
C GLU A 91 8.52 -0.30 14.93
N VAL A 92 9.17 -1.44 14.93
CA VAL A 92 8.50 -2.73 14.72
C VAL A 92 7.80 -3.13 16.02
N TYR A 93 6.51 -3.36 15.92
CA TYR A 93 5.70 -3.90 17.02
C TYR A 93 5.63 -5.41 16.91
N ASP A 94 5.72 -6.10 18.04
CA ASP A 94 5.58 -7.55 18.11
C ASP A 94 4.40 -7.88 19.03
N THR A 95 3.39 -8.54 18.47
CA THR A 95 2.18 -8.91 19.20
C THR A 95 2.27 -10.26 19.90
N GLY A 96 3.39 -10.99 19.69
CA GLY A 96 3.53 -12.38 20.14
C GLY A 96 3.18 -13.40 19.04
N VAL A 97 2.51 -12.96 17.99
CA VAL A 97 2.17 -13.82 16.82
C VAL A 97 2.46 -13.12 15.50
N CYS A 98 2.55 -11.79 15.50
CA CYS A 98 2.80 -10.97 14.30
C CYS A 98 3.82 -9.90 14.59
N ARG A 99 4.57 -9.51 13.56
CA ARG A 99 5.37 -8.28 13.55
C ARG A 99 4.79 -7.33 12.54
N LEU A 100 4.76 -6.04 12.90
CA LEU A 100 4.21 -5.00 12.02
C LEU A 100 4.89 -3.66 12.25
N ALA A 101 4.90 -2.84 11.20
CA ALA A 101 5.37 -1.46 11.25
C ALA A 101 4.48 -0.63 10.32
N PHE A 102 4.29 0.65 10.66
CA PHE A 102 3.39 1.55 9.95
C PHE A 102 4.18 2.61 9.22
N PHE A 103 3.67 2.99 8.05
CA PHE A 103 4.20 4.10 7.25
C PHE A 103 3.08 4.68 6.40
N CYS A 104 3.38 5.78 5.69
CA CYS A 104 2.43 6.38 4.77
C CYS A 104 3.04 6.51 3.38
N ASP A 105 2.18 6.50 2.37
CA ASP A 105 2.58 6.88 1.02
C ASP A 105 2.69 8.41 0.93
N PRO A 106 3.13 8.99 -0.20
CA PRO A 106 3.28 10.45 -0.33
C PRO A 106 1.99 11.26 -0.17
N ASP A 107 0.84 10.65 -0.35
CA ASP A 107 -0.46 11.30 -0.14
C ASP A 107 -0.97 11.19 1.30
N GLY A 108 -0.25 10.49 2.17
CA GLY A 108 -0.66 10.26 3.55
C GLY A 108 -1.53 9.02 3.77
N ASN A 109 -1.69 8.19 2.75
CA ASN A 109 -2.40 6.92 2.92
C ASN A 109 -1.56 5.97 3.79
N ARG A 110 -2.20 5.40 4.82
CA ARG A 110 -1.55 4.48 5.74
C ARG A 110 -1.26 3.14 5.07
N LEU A 111 -0.08 2.60 5.31
CA LEU A 111 0.33 1.26 4.91
C LEU A 111 0.96 0.55 6.10
N VAL A 112 0.91 -0.78 6.08
CA VAL A 112 1.46 -1.62 7.15
C VAL A 112 2.34 -2.69 6.52
N LEU A 113 3.57 -2.82 7.02
CA LEU A 113 4.39 -4.02 6.79
C LEU A 113 3.98 -5.04 7.84
N HIS A 114 3.74 -6.27 7.42
CA HIS A 114 3.17 -7.27 8.31
C HIS A 114 3.73 -8.66 8.04
N ARG A 115 3.93 -9.43 9.11
CA ARG A 115 4.23 -10.86 9.03
C ARG A 115 3.69 -11.58 10.25
N ARG A 116 2.79 -12.52 10.02
CA ARG A 116 2.41 -13.48 11.04
C ARG A 116 3.47 -14.58 11.05
N TYR A 117 4.04 -14.86 12.22
CA TYR A 117 5.12 -15.85 12.36
C TYR A 117 4.74 -17.01 13.29
N ALA A 118 3.59 -16.92 13.95
CA ALA A 118 3.13 -17.95 14.88
C ALA A 118 1.64 -18.22 14.68
N PRO A 119 1.14 -19.41 15.06
CA PRO A 119 -0.28 -19.74 14.94
C PRO A 119 -1.22 -18.85 15.75
#